data_e4908a56d900ca028a066b3245ea9820
#
_entry.id   e4908a56d900ca028a066b3245ea9820
#
_cell.length_a   1.000
_cell.length_b   1.000
_cell.length_c   1.000
_cell.angle_alpha   90.00
_cell.angle_beta   90.00
_cell.angle_gamma   90.00
#
_symmetry.space_group_name_H-M   'P 1'
#
loop_
_entity.id
_entity.type
_entity.pdbx_description
1 polymer ?
#
loop_
_entity_poly.entity_id
_entity_poly.type
_entity_poly.pdbx_seq_one_letter_code
_entity_poly.pdbx_strand_id
1 'polypeptide(L)'
;MYSFPSLPLFIRLFNFFNSFVLVLLLLTANLWLIFKFTVSLANKSDELNMKKITIAIDGFSSCGKSTMAKDLAREVGYIYIDSGAMYRAVTLYSIENGIFDGDIIDTEKLKKEIGNIHISFRLNKEGRPETYLNDVNVEDKIRSMSVSSKVSPISALDFVRKEMVAQQ
;
A
#
# COMPACT_ATOMS: atom_id res chain seq x y z
N MET A 1 -37.84 28.49 -3.25
CA MET A 1 -38.11 27.05 -3.46
C MET A 1 -37.05 26.55 -4.42
N TYR A 2 -35.84 26.23 -3.91
CA TYR A 2 -34.74 25.75 -4.71
C TYR A 2 -34.64 24.22 -4.49
N SER A 3 -35.01 23.48 -5.54
CA SER A 3 -34.87 22.03 -5.63
C SER A 3 -33.42 21.71 -5.87
N PHE A 4 -32.74 21.05 -4.93
CA PHE A 4 -31.46 20.45 -5.13
C PHE A 4 -31.61 19.18 -6.00
N PRO A 5 -30.89 19.06 -7.10
CA PRO A 5 -30.93 17.82 -7.88
C PRO A 5 -30.20 16.72 -7.13
N SER A 6 -30.87 15.61 -7.09
CA SER A 6 -30.61 14.37 -6.42
C SER A 6 -29.17 13.82 -6.48
N LEU A 7 -28.69 13.42 -5.32
CA LEU A 7 -27.49 12.64 -4.97
C LEU A 7 -27.12 11.42 -5.85
N PRO A 8 -27.98 10.88 -6.74
CA PRO A 8 -27.67 9.66 -7.48
C PRO A 8 -26.61 9.82 -8.60
N LEU A 9 -26.28 11.02 -9.05
CA LEU A 9 -25.33 11.19 -10.17
C LEU A 9 -23.88 11.00 -9.71
N PHE A 10 -23.55 11.40 -8.49
CA PHE A 10 -22.23 11.22 -7.92
C PHE A 10 -21.94 9.74 -7.62
N ILE A 11 -22.95 9.01 -7.18
CA ILE A 11 -22.87 7.54 -6.93
C ILE A 11 -22.83 6.77 -8.25
N ARG A 12 -23.46 7.23 -9.32
CA ARG A 12 -23.38 6.60 -10.65
C ARG A 12 -22.02 6.76 -11.34
N LEU A 13 -21.34 7.87 -11.15
CA LEU A 13 -19.96 8.04 -11.63
C LEU A 13 -18.98 7.13 -10.87
N PHE A 14 -19.26 6.81 -9.60
CA PHE A 14 -18.47 5.87 -8.79
C PHE A 14 -18.62 4.41 -9.21
N ASN A 15 -19.75 4.04 -9.82
CA ASN A 15 -20.04 2.67 -10.25
C ASN A 15 -19.59 2.33 -11.68
N PHE A 16 -19.10 3.29 -12.46
CA PHE A 16 -18.82 3.07 -13.90
C PHE A 16 -17.38 2.60 -14.19
N PHE A 17 -16.48 2.61 -13.22
CA PHE A 17 -15.14 2.07 -13.38
C PHE A 17 -14.94 0.81 -12.55
N ASN A 18 -14.85 -0.32 -13.20
CA ASN A 18 -14.46 -1.61 -12.64
C ASN A 18 -12.96 -1.56 -12.29
N SER A 19 -12.60 -1.35 -11.07
CA SER A 19 -11.28 -1.12 -10.48
C SER A 19 -10.97 0.36 -10.32
N PHE A 20 -11.51 0.98 -9.26
CA PHE A 20 -11.14 2.34 -8.91
C PHE A 20 -9.89 2.34 -8.05
N VAL A 21 -8.80 2.81 -8.63
CA VAL A 21 -7.67 3.35 -7.88
C VAL A 21 -7.99 4.81 -7.61
N LEU A 22 -8.42 5.14 -6.40
CA LEU A 22 -8.56 6.53 -5.99
C LEU A 22 -7.17 7.06 -5.63
N VAL A 23 -6.57 7.83 -6.53
CA VAL A 23 -5.33 8.56 -6.23
C VAL A 23 -5.72 9.84 -5.51
N LEU A 24 -5.45 9.91 -4.21
CA LEU A 24 -5.73 11.08 -3.40
C LEU A 24 -4.46 11.95 -3.29
N LEU A 25 -4.40 13.03 -4.06
CA LEU A 25 -3.38 14.07 -3.93
C LEU A 25 -3.86 15.08 -2.88
N LEU A 26 -3.40 14.94 -1.63
CA LEU A 26 -3.74 15.88 -0.55
C LEU A 26 -2.69 16.97 -0.43
N LEU A 27 -3.03 18.16 -0.89
CA LEU A 27 -2.16 19.34 -0.85
C LEU A 27 -2.28 20.18 0.45
N THR A 28 -3.33 19.96 1.29
CA THR A 28 -3.49 20.74 2.55
C THR A 28 -4.25 19.97 3.64
N ALA A 29 -3.98 20.29 4.91
CA ALA A 29 -4.62 19.71 6.09
C ALA A 29 -6.16 19.90 6.15
N ASN A 30 -6.70 20.93 5.50
CA ASN A 30 -8.14 21.19 5.46
C ASN A 30 -8.91 20.17 4.61
N LEU A 31 -8.31 19.65 3.54
CA LEU A 31 -8.94 18.64 2.69
C LEU A 31 -9.09 17.30 3.43
N TRP A 32 -8.17 17.00 4.35
CA TRP A 32 -8.20 15.81 5.20
C TRP A 32 -9.39 15.82 6.18
N LEU A 33 -9.73 17.00 6.73
CA LEU A 33 -10.88 17.15 7.64
C LEU A 33 -12.21 16.94 6.90
N ILE A 34 -12.33 17.48 5.69
CA ILE A 34 -13.50 17.29 4.82
C ILE A 34 -13.63 15.82 4.43
N PHE A 35 -12.53 15.17 4.10
CA PHE A 35 -12.51 13.75 3.76
C PHE A 35 -12.93 12.86 4.94
N LYS A 36 -12.41 13.09 6.17
CA LYS A 36 -12.87 12.40 7.38
C LYS A 36 -14.38 12.55 7.62
N PHE A 37 -14.89 13.76 7.44
CA PHE A 37 -16.30 14.03 7.62
C PHE A 37 -17.16 13.31 6.58
N THR A 38 -16.71 13.27 5.32
CA THR A 38 -17.43 12.59 4.22
C THR A 38 -17.44 11.07 4.39
N VAL A 39 -16.33 10.49 4.81
CA VAL A 39 -16.21 9.04 5.09
C VAL A 39 -17.05 8.66 6.33
N SER A 40 -17.07 9.50 7.37
CA SER A 40 -17.88 9.26 8.57
C SER A 40 -19.38 9.31 8.27
N LEU A 41 -19.82 10.18 7.36
CA LEU A 41 -21.21 10.23 6.91
C LEU A 41 -21.58 9.03 6.03
N ALA A 42 -20.67 8.56 5.19
CA ALA A 42 -20.89 7.38 4.35
C ALA A 42 -21.00 6.10 5.19
N ASN A 43 -20.20 5.95 6.23
CA ASN A 43 -20.25 4.78 7.15
C ASN A 43 -21.53 4.74 8.00
N LYS A 44 -22.23 5.86 8.16
CA LYS A 44 -23.44 5.94 8.99
C LYS A 44 -24.74 5.62 8.25
N SER A 45 -24.68 5.55 6.91
CA SER A 45 -25.89 5.46 6.09
C SER A 45 -26.20 4.10 5.49
N ASP A 46 -25.27 3.14 5.44
CA ASP A 46 -25.57 1.88 4.74
C ASP A 46 -24.80 0.66 5.29
N GLU A 47 -25.48 -0.22 5.97
CA GLU A 47 -25.22 -1.67 6.01
C GLU A 47 -25.48 -2.33 4.63
N LEU A 48 -25.41 -1.59 3.55
CA LEU A 48 -25.55 -2.07 2.18
C LEU A 48 -24.21 -2.63 1.71
N ASN A 49 -24.21 -3.88 1.35
CA ASN A 49 -23.21 -4.72 0.69
C ASN A 49 -22.22 -3.95 -0.20
N MET A 50 -21.37 -3.10 0.40
CA MET A 50 -20.44 -2.26 -0.32
C MET A 50 -19.31 -3.10 -0.89
N LYS A 51 -19.18 -3.11 -2.20
CA LYS A 51 -18.07 -3.75 -2.89
C LYS A 51 -16.77 -3.12 -2.39
N LYS A 52 -15.89 -3.94 -1.82
CA LYS A 52 -14.57 -3.50 -1.38
C LYS A 52 -13.80 -2.88 -2.55
N ILE A 53 -13.16 -1.74 -2.30
CA ILE A 53 -12.35 -1.03 -3.28
C ILE A 53 -10.89 -0.98 -2.82
N THR A 54 -9.96 -0.83 -3.76
CA THR A 54 -8.56 -0.55 -3.45
C THR A 54 -8.35 0.96 -3.49
N ILE A 55 -7.73 1.50 -2.44
CA ILE A 55 -7.39 2.93 -2.33
C ILE A 55 -5.87 3.06 -2.45
N ALA A 56 -5.40 3.72 -3.51
CA ALA A 56 -4.00 4.05 -3.68
C ALA A 56 -3.75 5.49 -3.24
N ILE A 57 -2.73 5.70 -2.39
CA ILE A 57 -2.31 7.01 -1.91
C ILE A 57 -0.89 7.27 -2.38
N ASP A 58 -0.72 8.28 -3.22
CA ASP A 58 0.58 8.70 -3.73
C ASP A 58 0.91 10.15 -3.31
N GLY A 59 2.17 10.54 -3.43
CA GLY A 59 2.66 11.89 -3.13
C GLY A 59 4.17 11.89 -2.85
N PHE A 60 4.73 13.06 -2.60
CA PHE A 60 6.16 13.24 -2.38
C PHE A 60 6.68 12.50 -1.14
N SER A 61 7.98 12.21 -1.13
CA SER A 61 8.64 11.63 0.03
C SER A 61 8.49 12.56 1.25
N SER A 62 8.32 11.97 2.43
CA SER A 62 8.21 12.68 3.72
C SER A 62 7.02 13.65 3.87
N CYS A 63 6.00 13.59 3.00
CA CYS A 63 4.80 14.43 3.10
C CYS A 63 3.68 13.87 4.00
N GLY A 64 3.95 12.82 4.78
CA GLY A 64 2.96 12.23 5.70
C GLY A 64 2.03 11.18 5.10
N LYS A 65 2.24 10.74 3.83
CA LYS A 65 1.42 9.72 3.15
C LYS A 65 1.12 8.49 3.98
N SER A 66 2.18 7.91 4.53
CA SER A 66 2.05 6.63 5.26
C SER A 66 1.23 6.79 6.55
N THR A 67 1.35 7.92 7.23
CA THR A 67 0.56 8.23 8.42
C THR A 67 -0.92 8.35 8.06
N MET A 68 -1.22 9.14 7.04
CA MET A 68 -2.57 9.33 6.55
C MET A 68 -3.19 8.03 6.02
N ALA A 69 -2.42 7.23 5.28
CA ALA A 69 -2.90 5.95 4.74
C ALA A 69 -3.24 4.96 5.87
N LYS A 70 -2.42 4.91 6.93
CA LYS A 70 -2.69 4.09 8.13
C LYS A 70 -3.93 4.56 8.87
N ASP A 71 -4.07 5.87 9.06
CA ASP A 71 -5.24 6.44 9.74
C ASP A 71 -6.52 6.19 8.95
N LEU A 72 -6.46 6.36 7.62
CA LEU A 72 -7.58 6.06 6.74
C LEU A 72 -7.95 4.57 6.79
N ALA A 73 -6.98 3.67 6.66
CA ALA A 73 -7.21 2.23 6.70
C ALA A 73 -7.90 1.82 8.01
N ARG A 74 -7.46 2.38 9.14
CA ARG A 74 -8.08 2.15 10.46
C ARG A 74 -9.52 2.66 10.51
N GLU A 75 -9.78 3.86 9.97
CA GLU A 75 -11.10 4.48 10.00
C GLU A 75 -12.13 3.72 9.15
N VAL A 76 -11.72 3.21 7.99
CA VAL A 76 -12.60 2.47 7.06
C VAL A 76 -12.56 0.95 7.24
N GLY A 77 -11.79 0.44 8.19
CA GLY A 77 -11.64 -1.00 8.44
C GLY A 77 -10.90 -1.76 7.33
N TYR A 78 -9.99 -1.08 6.64
CA TYR A 78 -9.18 -1.66 5.56
C TYR A 78 -7.79 -2.04 6.04
N ILE A 79 -7.14 -2.94 5.30
CA ILE A 79 -5.75 -3.30 5.55
C ILE A 79 -4.85 -2.27 4.87
N TYR A 80 -3.90 -1.71 5.63
CA TYR A 80 -2.85 -0.87 5.08
C TYR A 80 -1.73 -1.74 4.51
N ILE A 81 -1.39 -1.53 3.25
CA ILE A 81 -0.27 -2.16 2.56
C ILE A 81 0.83 -1.13 2.33
N ASP A 82 2.02 -1.39 2.88
CA ASP A 82 3.23 -0.59 2.65
C ASP A 82 4.00 -1.16 1.46
N SER A 83 3.79 -0.62 0.26
CA SER A 83 4.51 -1.07 -0.93
C SER A 83 6.03 -0.88 -0.80
N GLY A 84 6.48 0.13 -0.06
CA GLY A 84 7.89 0.32 0.24
C GLY A 84 8.48 -0.82 1.09
N ALA A 85 7.71 -1.33 2.05
CA ALA A 85 8.10 -2.49 2.84
C ALA A 85 8.20 -3.76 1.99
N MET A 86 7.35 -3.91 0.96
CA MET A 86 7.44 -5.04 0.03
C MET A 86 8.78 -5.07 -0.72
N TYR A 87 9.19 -3.95 -1.31
CA TYR A 87 10.51 -3.87 -1.97
C TYR A 87 11.68 -4.10 -1.01
N ARG A 88 11.57 -3.65 0.23
CA ARG A 88 12.56 -3.92 1.29
C ARG A 88 12.60 -5.40 1.66
N ALA A 89 11.47 -6.09 1.70
CA ALA A 89 11.42 -7.53 1.95
C ALA A 89 12.09 -8.32 0.82
N VAL A 90 11.86 -7.96 -0.47
CA VAL A 90 12.59 -8.54 -1.61
C VAL A 90 14.09 -8.28 -1.49
N THR A 91 14.48 -7.07 -1.07
CA THR A 91 15.88 -6.70 -0.87
C THR A 91 16.51 -7.53 0.25
N LEU A 92 15.83 -7.71 1.38
CA LEU A 92 16.29 -8.57 2.47
C LEU A 92 16.48 -10.00 2.01
N TYR A 93 15.49 -10.58 1.30
CA TYR A 93 15.60 -11.90 0.71
C TYR A 93 16.84 -12.02 -0.19
N SER A 94 17.05 -11.01 -1.03
CA SER A 94 18.17 -10.98 -1.98
C SER A 94 19.54 -10.95 -1.27
N ILE A 95 19.62 -10.22 -0.13
CA ILE A 95 20.83 -10.19 0.69
C ILE A 95 21.06 -11.55 1.37
N GLU A 96 20.02 -12.10 2.02
CA GLU A 96 20.14 -13.36 2.79
C GLU A 96 20.43 -14.57 1.88
N ASN A 97 20.04 -14.53 0.60
CA ASN A 97 20.26 -15.60 -0.37
C ASN A 97 21.45 -15.36 -1.33
N GLY A 98 22.30 -14.37 -1.04
CA GLY A 98 23.49 -14.12 -1.84
C GLY A 98 23.18 -13.78 -3.30
N ILE A 99 22.14 -13.00 -3.53
CA ILE A 99 21.77 -12.45 -4.86
C ILE A 99 22.54 -11.17 -5.16
N PHE A 100 23.14 -10.57 -4.14
CA PHE A 100 24.06 -9.45 -4.29
C PHE A 100 25.51 -9.92 -4.28
N ASP A 101 26.30 -9.45 -5.24
CA ASP A 101 27.76 -9.45 -5.20
C ASP A 101 28.22 -8.00 -4.97
N GLY A 102 28.56 -7.68 -3.72
CA GLY A 102 28.76 -6.30 -3.29
C GLY A 102 27.47 -5.47 -3.46
N ASP A 103 27.47 -4.51 -4.39
CA ASP A 103 26.31 -3.69 -4.74
C ASP A 103 25.65 -4.09 -6.07
N ILE A 104 26.19 -5.12 -6.73
CA ILE A 104 25.67 -5.62 -8.02
C ILE A 104 24.62 -6.69 -7.75
N ILE A 105 23.48 -6.60 -8.44
CA ILE A 105 22.41 -7.60 -8.34
C ILE A 105 22.60 -8.65 -9.43
N ASP A 106 22.58 -9.93 -9.05
CA ASP A 106 22.37 -11.03 -9.99
C ASP A 106 20.88 -11.09 -10.36
N THR A 107 20.51 -10.35 -11.42
CA THR A 107 19.13 -10.24 -11.88
C THR A 107 18.55 -11.54 -12.38
N GLU A 108 19.37 -12.43 -12.96
CA GLU A 108 18.93 -13.73 -13.46
C GLU A 108 18.61 -14.68 -12.30
N LYS A 109 19.42 -14.66 -11.24
CA LYS A 109 19.17 -15.41 -10.02
C LYS A 109 17.90 -14.91 -9.33
N LEU A 110 17.76 -13.58 -9.16
CA LEU A 110 16.57 -12.98 -8.57
C LEU A 110 15.31 -13.35 -9.35
N LYS A 111 15.36 -13.30 -10.69
CA LYS A 111 14.23 -13.64 -11.55
C LYS A 111 13.77 -15.10 -11.41
N LYS A 112 14.69 -16.00 -11.14
CA LYS A 112 14.36 -17.42 -10.85
C LYS A 112 13.72 -17.59 -9.47
N GLU A 113 14.15 -16.78 -8.50
CA GLU A 113 13.76 -16.88 -7.11
C GLU A 113 12.51 -16.03 -6.76
N ILE A 114 12.12 -15.07 -7.60
CA ILE A 114 11.07 -14.10 -7.27
C ILE A 114 9.73 -14.77 -6.94
N GLY A 115 9.42 -15.89 -7.57
CA GLY A 115 8.20 -16.67 -7.29
C GLY A 115 8.20 -17.37 -5.92
N ASN A 116 9.35 -17.46 -5.26
CA ASN A 116 9.49 -18.02 -3.91
C ASN A 116 9.38 -16.95 -2.81
N ILE A 117 9.18 -15.70 -3.19
CA ILE A 117 9.10 -14.57 -2.28
C ILE A 117 7.62 -14.23 -2.03
N HIS A 118 7.09 -14.65 -0.89
CA HIS A 118 5.72 -14.36 -0.47
C HIS A 118 5.73 -13.31 0.63
N ILE A 119 5.07 -12.19 0.37
CA ILE A 119 5.00 -11.08 1.31
C ILE A 119 3.55 -10.93 1.79
N SER A 120 3.40 -10.84 3.10
CA SER A 120 2.09 -10.61 3.72
C SER A 120 2.19 -9.56 4.82
N PHE A 121 1.04 -8.95 5.14
CA PHE A 121 0.92 -7.98 6.22
C PHE A 121 -0.05 -8.52 7.26
N ARG A 122 0.33 -8.47 8.52
CA ARG A 122 -0.50 -8.91 9.65
C ARG A 122 -0.53 -7.82 10.70
N LEU A 123 -1.67 -7.65 11.33
CA LEU A 123 -1.78 -6.73 12.46
C LEU A 123 -1.21 -7.40 13.71
N ASN A 124 -0.33 -6.70 14.42
CA ASN A 124 0.15 -7.12 15.73
C ASN A 124 -0.94 -6.89 16.80
N LYS A 125 -0.63 -7.26 18.06
CA LYS A 125 -1.56 -7.11 19.20
C LYS A 125 -2.00 -5.68 19.46
N GLU A 126 -1.23 -4.70 18.96
CA GLU A 126 -1.49 -3.27 19.09
C GLU A 126 -2.23 -2.68 17.86
N GLY A 127 -2.63 -3.54 16.91
CA GLY A 127 -3.29 -3.13 15.67
C GLY A 127 -2.36 -2.45 14.66
N ARG A 128 -1.04 -2.60 14.81
CA ARG A 128 -0.07 -2.07 13.83
C ARG A 128 0.24 -3.12 12.76
N PRO A 129 0.29 -2.74 11.47
CA PRO A 129 0.69 -3.65 10.42
C PRO A 129 2.17 -3.98 10.52
N GLU A 130 2.50 -5.26 10.45
CA GLU A 130 3.86 -5.80 10.39
C GLU A 130 4.04 -6.60 9.11
N THR A 131 5.24 -6.56 8.57
CA THR A 131 5.62 -7.20 7.32
C THR A 131 6.16 -8.60 7.57
N TYR A 132 5.65 -9.56 6.83
CA TYR A 132 6.09 -10.96 6.86
C TYR A 132 6.65 -11.35 5.50
N LEU A 133 7.79 -12.01 5.51
CA LEU A 133 8.45 -12.61 4.36
C LEU A 133 8.46 -14.12 4.56
N ASN A 134 7.80 -14.88 3.68
CA ASN A 134 7.67 -16.33 3.78
C ASN A 134 7.24 -16.76 5.21
N ASP A 135 6.19 -16.10 5.74
CA ASP A 135 5.64 -16.28 7.07
C ASP A 135 6.52 -15.88 8.26
N VAL A 136 7.72 -15.38 8.03
CA VAL A 136 8.60 -14.84 9.07
C VAL A 136 8.43 -13.34 9.22
N ASN A 137 8.24 -12.85 10.44
CA ASN A 137 8.19 -11.41 10.72
C ASN A 137 9.56 -10.79 10.43
N VAL A 138 9.58 -9.80 9.54
CA VAL A 138 10.80 -9.11 9.11
C VAL A 138 10.72 -7.59 9.31
N GLU A 139 9.70 -7.09 10.02
CA GLU A 139 9.40 -5.65 10.12
C GLU A 139 10.63 -4.82 10.57
N ASP A 140 11.38 -5.28 11.56
CA ASP A 140 12.59 -4.59 12.02
C ASP A 140 13.76 -4.78 11.05
N LYS A 141 13.94 -5.98 10.52
CA LYS A 141 15.05 -6.30 9.61
C LYS A 141 15.01 -5.47 8.32
N ILE A 142 13.82 -5.30 7.75
CA ILE A 142 13.65 -4.55 6.49
C ILE A 142 13.91 -3.05 6.63
N ARG A 143 13.98 -2.54 7.86
CA ARG A 143 14.29 -1.13 8.16
C ARG A 143 15.76 -0.87 8.46
N SER A 144 16.59 -1.92 8.45
CA SER A 144 18.04 -1.79 8.65
C SER A 144 18.71 -0.95 7.55
N MET A 145 19.87 -0.38 7.86
CA MET A 145 20.67 0.37 6.89
C MET A 145 21.15 -0.50 5.73
N SER A 146 21.50 -1.76 6.01
CA SER A 146 21.93 -2.72 4.98
C SER A 146 20.87 -2.98 3.91
N VAL A 147 19.60 -3.04 4.30
CA VAL A 147 18.47 -3.15 3.38
C VAL A 147 18.19 -1.80 2.70
N SER A 148 18.14 -0.72 3.49
CA SER A 148 17.77 0.60 2.99
C SER A 148 18.70 1.13 1.90
N SER A 149 20.00 0.84 1.99
CA SER A 149 20.99 1.24 0.99
C SER A 149 20.84 0.50 -0.35
N LYS A 150 20.25 -0.70 -0.34
CA LYS A 150 20.16 -1.59 -1.51
C LYS A 150 18.76 -1.70 -2.13
N VAL A 151 17.76 -1.00 -1.59
CA VAL A 151 16.37 -1.12 -2.07
C VAL A 151 16.14 -0.47 -3.43
N SER A 152 16.83 0.64 -3.74
CA SER A 152 16.61 1.37 -4.99
C SER A 152 16.85 0.55 -6.25
N PRO A 153 17.98 -0.16 -6.42
CA PRO A 153 18.20 -1.00 -7.59
C PRO A 153 17.20 -2.16 -7.70
N ILE A 154 16.74 -2.75 -6.60
CA ILE A 154 15.69 -3.79 -6.60
C ILE A 154 14.37 -3.20 -7.11
N SER A 155 13.97 -2.04 -6.60
CA SER A 155 12.70 -1.40 -6.98
C SER A 155 12.66 -0.89 -8.43
N ALA A 156 13.81 -0.77 -9.10
CA ALA A 156 13.92 -0.39 -10.50
C ALA A 156 13.64 -1.56 -11.47
N LEU A 157 13.67 -2.81 -10.99
CA LEU A 157 13.49 -3.99 -11.84
C LEU A 157 12.01 -4.22 -12.18
N ASP A 158 11.66 -4.22 -13.45
CA ASP A 158 10.28 -4.33 -13.93
C ASP A 158 9.62 -5.64 -13.50
N PHE A 159 10.33 -6.77 -13.50
CA PHE A 159 9.76 -8.05 -13.09
C PHE A 159 9.46 -8.08 -11.59
N VAL A 160 10.28 -7.41 -10.76
CA VAL A 160 9.99 -7.25 -9.32
C VAL A 160 8.75 -6.40 -9.12
N ARG A 161 8.60 -5.30 -9.85
CA ARG A 161 7.40 -4.45 -9.80
C ARG A 161 6.14 -5.22 -10.15
N LYS A 162 6.18 -6.01 -11.23
CA LYS A 162 5.05 -6.83 -11.67
C LYS A 162 4.65 -7.83 -10.59
N GLU A 163 5.62 -8.49 -9.98
CA GLU A 163 5.35 -9.44 -8.90
C GLU A 163 4.77 -8.76 -7.66
N MET A 164 5.32 -7.61 -7.26
CA MET A 164 4.78 -6.86 -6.11
C MET A 164 3.36 -6.38 -6.33
N VAL A 165 3.02 -5.95 -7.54
CA VAL A 165 1.64 -5.58 -7.90
C VAL A 165 0.71 -6.79 -7.89
N ALA A 166 1.19 -7.96 -8.32
CA ALA A 166 0.39 -9.18 -8.32
C ALA A 166 0.08 -9.70 -6.89
N GLN A 167 0.96 -9.40 -5.93
CA GLN A 167 0.77 -9.78 -4.52
C GLN A 167 -0.06 -8.76 -3.72
N GLN A 168 -0.31 -7.54 -4.22
CA GLN A 168 -1.15 -6.52 -3.61
C GLN A 168 -2.64 -6.80 -3.82
#